data_4c42b66422f9d8b3417242bdc1356d7a
#
_entry.id   4c42b66422f9d8b3417242bdc1356d7a
#
_cell.length_a   1.000
_cell.length_b   1.000
_cell.length_c   1.000
_cell.angle_alpha   90.00
_cell.angle_beta   90.00
_cell.angle_gamma   90.00
#
_symmetry.space_group_name_H-M   'P 1'
#
loop_
_entity.id
_entity.type
_entity.pdbx_description
1 polymer ?
#
loop_
_entity_poly.entity_id
_entity_poly.type
_entity_poly.pdbx_seq_one_letter_code
_entity_poly.pdbx_strand_id
1 'polypeptide(L)'
;MTYQLYIGDRKYSSWSLRGWLMLEKFNLPHEVSLIEMFSGTMKDRMAALAPARLLPTLQLPDGTVIGETVAIAETLAERHPEAGMWPEDPRQRATARWLVAEMASGFGALRSACPMQLAHIYQGFEPSEAVLADLRRIETLFAHARTVSGCAEGWLFGSYSIADAFYAPVAARMVGFDLPVSDEMRAYCRVTLSDPVLRRWQDRMDEVKYSTDPYPIDLPRIPWQLS
;
A
#
# COMPACT_ATOMS: atom_id res chain seq x y z
N MET A 1 -18.16 -12.07 12.70
CA MET A 1 -17.80 -10.75 13.29
C MET A 1 -17.23 -9.91 12.17
N THR A 2 -17.69 -8.67 11.99
CA THR A 2 -17.33 -7.80 10.86
C THR A 2 -16.47 -6.65 11.35
N TYR A 3 -15.35 -6.38 10.69
CA TYR A 3 -14.50 -5.22 10.93
C TYR A 3 -15.08 -3.98 10.26
N GLN A 4 -14.86 -2.79 10.83
CA GLN A 4 -15.16 -1.53 10.18
C GLN A 4 -13.85 -0.83 9.81
N LEU A 5 -13.56 -0.70 8.51
CA LEU A 5 -12.37 -0.02 8.01
C LEU A 5 -12.73 1.39 7.52
N TYR A 6 -12.14 2.39 8.14
CA TYR A 6 -12.23 3.78 7.69
C TYR A 6 -11.03 4.07 6.79
N ILE A 7 -11.31 4.52 5.57
CA ILE A 7 -10.30 4.80 4.54
C ILE A 7 -10.37 6.24 4.06
N GLY A 8 -9.24 6.74 3.56
CA GLY A 8 -9.19 7.94 2.72
C GLY A 8 -9.47 7.62 1.25
N ASP A 9 -9.33 8.64 0.42
CA ASP A 9 -9.58 8.54 -1.02
C ASP A 9 -8.79 7.42 -1.67
N ARG A 10 -9.48 6.54 -2.39
CA ARG A 10 -8.84 5.40 -3.05
C ARG A 10 -7.75 5.79 -4.03
N LYS A 11 -7.90 6.93 -4.68
CA LYS A 11 -6.93 7.42 -5.66
C LYS A 11 -5.59 7.81 -5.02
N TYR A 12 -5.62 8.40 -3.83
CA TYR A 12 -4.46 9.07 -3.23
C TYR A 12 -3.96 8.42 -1.93
N SER A 13 -4.83 7.73 -1.19
CA SER A 13 -4.48 7.20 0.12
C SER A 13 -3.73 5.87 0.05
N SER A 14 -2.42 5.94 -0.06
CA SER A 14 -1.57 4.74 -0.08
C SER A 14 -1.63 3.91 1.21
N TRP A 15 -1.85 4.55 2.35
CA TRP A 15 -2.02 3.86 3.62
C TRP A 15 -3.36 3.13 3.70
N SER A 16 -4.44 3.74 3.20
CA SER A 16 -5.74 3.08 3.13
C SER A 16 -5.76 1.88 2.20
N LEU A 17 -5.03 1.94 1.07
CA LEU A 17 -4.85 0.79 0.19
C LEU A 17 -4.21 -0.39 0.94
N ARG A 18 -3.18 -0.15 1.75
CA ARG A 18 -2.54 -1.19 2.56
C ARG A 18 -3.53 -1.84 3.54
N GLY A 19 -4.26 -1.00 4.30
CA GLY A 19 -5.25 -1.48 5.26
C GLY A 19 -6.34 -2.32 4.60
N TRP A 20 -6.85 -1.87 3.47
CA TRP A 20 -7.88 -2.56 2.72
C TRP A 20 -7.38 -3.89 2.11
N LEU A 21 -6.18 -3.90 1.52
CA LEU A 21 -5.58 -5.12 0.97
C LEU A 21 -5.42 -6.21 2.02
N MET A 22 -5.07 -5.86 3.26
CA MET A 22 -4.96 -6.84 4.35
C MET A 22 -6.28 -7.51 4.70
N LEU A 23 -7.40 -6.83 4.54
CA LEU A 23 -8.71 -7.43 4.78
C LEU A 23 -9.20 -8.23 3.56
N GLU A 24 -9.13 -7.66 2.37
CA GLU A 24 -9.63 -8.27 1.14
C GLU A 24 -8.83 -9.51 0.71
N LYS A 25 -7.50 -9.44 0.73
CA LYS A 25 -6.64 -10.55 0.28
C LYS A 25 -6.73 -11.78 1.17
N PHE A 26 -7.05 -11.58 2.44
CA PHE A 26 -7.20 -12.65 3.41
C PHE A 26 -8.67 -12.98 3.72
N ASN A 27 -9.61 -12.46 2.90
CA ASN A 27 -11.04 -12.71 3.00
C ASN A 27 -11.61 -12.47 4.40
N LEU A 28 -11.11 -11.45 5.10
CA LEU A 28 -11.61 -11.08 6.41
C LEU A 28 -12.88 -10.23 6.27
N PRO A 29 -14.00 -10.61 6.92
CA PRO A 29 -15.28 -9.90 6.80
C PRO A 29 -15.17 -8.45 7.28
N HIS A 30 -15.44 -7.47 6.41
CA HIS A 30 -15.33 -6.05 6.75
C HIS A 30 -16.31 -5.18 5.96
N GLU A 31 -16.58 -4.01 6.53
CA GLU A 31 -17.25 -2.90 5.88
C GLU A 31 -16.28 -1.74 5.73
N VAL A 32 -16.49 -0.92 4.70
CA VAL A 32 -15.62 0.22 4.39
C VAL A 32 -16.41 1.52 4.50
N SER A 33 -15.90 2.46 5.30
CA SER A 33 -16.36 3.85 5.34
C SER A 33 -15.30 4.78 4.76
N LEU A 34 -15.64 5.50 3.70
CA LEU A 34 -14.77 6.48 3.07
C LEU A 34 -14.89 7.83 3.78
N ILE A 35 -13.76 8.44 4.10
CA ILE A 35 -13.62 9.79 4.64
C ILE A 35 -12.78 10.61 3.66
N GLU A 36 -13.37 11.61 3.05
CA GLU A 36 -12.71 12.50 2.09
C GLU A 36 -11.56 13.26 2.75
N MET A 37 -10.34 13.08 2.23
CA MET A 37 -9.12 13.63 2.84
C MET A 37 -8.97 15.13 2.64
N PHE A 38 -9.48 15.67 1.54
CA PHE A 38 -9.25 17.05 1.10
C PHE A 38 -10.53 17.91 1.07
N SER A 39 -11.64 17.42 1.66
CA SER A 39 -12.90 18.16 1.77
C SER A 39 -12.95 19.20 2.90
N GLY A 40 -11.93 19.20 3.79
CA GLY A 40 -11.93 20.00 5.02
C GLY A 40 -12.70 19.37 6.19
N THR A 41 -13.44 18.30 5.97
CA THR A 41 -14.28 17.64 7.02
C THR A 41 -13.60 16.44 7.68
N MET A 42 -12.41 16.02 7.22
CA MET A 42 -11.71 14.84 7.74
C MET A 42 -11.53 14.88 9.26
N LYS A 43 -11.11 16.03 9.81
CA LYS A 43 -10.89 16.17 11.25
C LYS A 43 -12.14 15.87 12.08
N ASP A 44 -13.29 16.39 11.66
CA ASP A 44 -14.55 16.20 12.37
C ASP A 44 -15.04 14.76 12.27
N ARG A 45 -14.88 14.14 11.08
CA ARG A 45 -15.20 12.73 10.85
C ARG A 45 -14.32 11.81 11.69
N MET A 46 -13.04 12.14 11.87
CA MET A 46 -12.10 11.38 12.69
C MET A 46 -12.32 11.58 14.18
N ALA A 47 -12.98 12.64 14.62
CA ALA A 47 -13.22 12.90 16.05
C ALA A 47 -14.00 11.77 16.74
N ALA A 48 -14.91 11.11 16.02
CA ALA A 48 -15.66 9.95 16.52
C ALA A 48 -14.81 8.68 16.68
N LEU A 49 -13.60 8.68 16.10
CA LEU A 49 -12.65 7.56 16.13
C LEU A 49 -11.44 7.85 17.05
N ALA A 50 -11.54 8.87 17.88
CA ALA A 50 -10.44 9.22 18.80
C ALA A 50 -10.03 8.00 19.65
N PRO A 51 -8.71 7.80 19.91
CA PRO A 51 -7.59 8.72 19.64
C PRO A 51 -6.99 8.64 18.22
N ALA A 52 -7.55 7.85 17.29
CA ALA A 52 -7.07 7.79 15.92
C ALA A 52 -7.21 9.15 15.21
N ARG A 53 -6.22 9.51 14.41
CA ARG A 53 -6.15 10.81 13.70
C ARG A 53 -5.87 10.69 12.21
N LEU A 54 -5.51 9.50 11.75
CA LEU A 54 -5.08 9.23 10.38
C LEU A 54 -5.86 8.06 9.79
N LEU A 55 -5.81 7.94 8.49
CA LEU A 55 -6.42 6.85 7.74
C LEU A 55 -5.33 5.95 7.12
N PRO A 56 -5.53 4.62 7.12
CA PRO A 56 -6.73 3.93 7.57
C PRO A 56 -6.82 3.86 9.09
N THR A 57 -8.04 3.72 9.57
CA THR A 57 -8.36 3.35 10.96
C THR A 57 -9.24 2.12 10.93
N LEU A 58 -8.93 1.12 11.75
CA LEU A 58 -9.71 -0.09 11.89
C LEU A 58 -10.47 -0.06 13.22
N GLN A 59 -11.77 -0.34 13.18
CA GLN A 59 -12.55 -0.63 14.38
C GLN A 59 -12.86 -2.12 14.42
N LEU A 60 -12.50 -2.75 15.52
CA LEU A 60 -12.78 -4.16 15.78
C LEU A 60 -14.24 -4.37 16.15
N PRO A 61 -14.76 -5.62 16.06
CA PRO A 61 -16.13 -5.94 16.43
C PRO A 61 -16.51 -5.64 17.89
N ASP A 62 -15.55 -5.54 18.77
CA ASP A 62 -15.72 -5.17 20.18
C ASP A 62 -15.70 -3.65 20.42
N GLY A 63 -15.57 -2.84 19.36
CA GLY A 63 -15.50 -1.39 19.40
C GLY A 63 -14.08 -0.83 19.56
N THR A 64 -13.06 -1.66 19.75
CA THR A 64 -11.66 -1.20 19.83
C THR A 64 -11.24 -0.51 18.54
N VAL A 65 -10.67 0.69 18.66
CA VAL A 65 -10.19 1.48 17.51
C VAL A 65 -8.66 1.38 17.44
N ILE A 66 -8.16 1.05 16.25
CA ILE A 66 -6.73 0.94 15.96
C ILE A 66 -6.39 1.89 14.79
N GLY A 67 -5.54 2.87 15.09
CA GLY A 67 -4.79 3.64 14.08
C GLY A 67 -3.55 2.87 13.64
N GLU A 68 -2.68 3.47 12.85
CA GLU A 68 -1.41 2.93 12.38
C GLU A 68 -1.47 1.57 11.67
N THR A 69 -1.12 1.59 10.39
CA THR A 69 -1.29 0.42 9.52
C THR A 69 -0.49 -0.80 9.96
N VAL A 70 0.67 -0.60 10.62
CA VAL A 70 1.46 -1.72 11.17
C VAL A 70 0.75 -2.37 12.34
N ALA A 71 0.14 -1.57 13.22
CA ALA A 71 -0.65 -2.09 14.34
C ALA A 71 -1.89 -2.86 13.84
N ILE A 72 -2.55 -2.34 12.80
CA ILE A 72 -3.65 -3.05 12.13
C ILE A 72 -3.18 -4.41 11.60
N ALA A 73 -2.03 -4.44 10.91
CA ALA A 73 -1.46 -5.66 10.33
C ALA A 73 -1.19 -6.74 11.39
N GLU A 74 -0.51 -6.38 12.48
CA GLU A 74 -0.20 -7.34 13.55
C GLU A 74 -1.46 -7.78 14.29
N THR A 75 -2.41 -6.89 14.56
CA THR A 75 -3.67 -7.25 15.21
C THR A 75 -4.50 -8.22 14.35
N LEU A 76 -4.58 -8.00 13.05
CA LEU A 76 -5.29 -8.91 12.14
C LEU A 76 -4.60 -10.28 12.07
N ALA A 77 -3.27 -10.30 11.95
CA ALA A 77 -2.50 -11.54 11.89
C ALA A 77 -2.59 -12.35 13.20
N GLU A 78 -2.61 -11.69 14.35
CA GLU A 78 -2.79 -12.34 15.66
C GLU A 78 -4.20 -12.91 15.83
N ARG A 79 -5.22 -12.21 15.35
CA ARG A 79 -6.63 -12.64 15.45
C ARG A 79 -7.01 -13.71 14.44
N HIS A 80 -6.26 -13.85 13.35
CA HIS A 80 -6.49 -14.78 12.24
C HIS A 80 -5.24 -15.55 11.89
N PRO A 81 -4.68 -16.37 12.82
CA PRO A 81 -3.45 -17.13 12.55
C PRO A 81 -3.62 -18.10 11.38
N GLU A 82 -4.84 -18.60 11.15
CA GLU A 82 -5.20 -19.50 10.05
C GLU A 82 -5.15 -18.82 8.67
N ALA A 83 -5.24 -17.50 8.62
CA ALA A 83 -5.23 -16.77 7.35
C ALA A 83 -3.84 -16.71 6.69
N GLY A 84 -2.78 -17.06 7.41
CA GLY A 84 -1.43 -17.07 6.85
C GLY A 84 -0.93 -15.71 6.39
N MET A 85 -1.30 -14.64 7.11
CA MET A 85 -0.97 -13.26 6.73
C MET A 85 0.52 -12.95 6.75
N TRP A 86 1.29 -13.67 7.55
CA TRP A 86 2.75 -13.70 7.56
C TRP A 86 3.27 -15.04 7.07
N PRO A 87 4.49 -15.11 6.50
CA PRO A 87 5.14 -16.41 6.19
C PRO A 87 5.22 -17.34 7.39
N GLU A 88 5.00 -18.63 7.16
CA GLU A 88 5.07 -19.67 8.21
C GLU A 88 6.50 -19.87 8.75
N ASP A 89 7.49 -19.82 7.85
CA ASP A 89 8.88 -19.93 8.27
C ASP A 89 9.32 -18.74 9.13
N PRO A 90 9.88 -18.95 10.33
CA PRO A 90 10.24 -17.88 11.24
C PRO A 90 11.27 -16.89 10.67
N ARG A 91 12.19 -17.33 9.81
CA ARG A 91 13.21 -16.46 9.20
C ARG A 91 12.59 -15.58 8.13
N GLN A 92 11.72 -16.16 7.29
CA GLN A 92 10.97 -15.40 6.29
C GLN A 92 10.03 -14.40 6.98
N ARG A 93 9.34 -14.82 8.03
CA ARG A 93 8.45 -13.96 8.81
C ARG A 93 9.19 -12.76 9.44
N ALA A 94 10.37 -12.99 10.00
CA ALA A 94 11.21 -11.92 10.53
C ALA A 94 11.63 -10.93 9.43
N THR A 95 12.03 -11.45 8.27
CA THR A 95 12.38 -10.63 7.11
C THR A 95 11.17 -9.85 6.58
N ALA A 96 9.99 -10.47 6.47
CA ALA A 96 8.75 -9.79 6.05
C ALA A 96 8.39 -8.62 6.98
N ARG A 97 8.49 -8.82 8.30
CA ARG A 97 8.28 -7.75 9.31
C ARG A 97 9.31 -6.63 9.18
N TRP A 98 10.56 -6.95 8.91
CA TRP A 98 11.59 -5.94 8.66
C TRP A 98 11.24 -5.09 7.43
N LEU A 99 10.89 -5.70 6.30
CA LEU A 99 10.46 -4.97 5.10
C LEU A 99 9.28 -4.04 5.41
N VAL A 100 8.28 -4.53 6.13
CA VAL A 100 7.09 -3.74 6.52
C VAL A 100 7.47 -2.56 7.43
N ALA A 101 8.29 -2.77 8.43
CA ALA A 101 8.73 -1.73 9.35
C ALA A 101 9.54 -0.64 8.62
N GLU A 102 10.45 -1.04 7.73
CA GLU A 102 11.26 -0.09 6.95
C GLU A 102 10.40 0.68 5.93
N MET A 103 9.40 0.02 5.32
CA MET A 103 8.44 0.73 4.46
C MET A 103 7.60 1.74 5.25
N ALA A 104 7.21 1.42 6.49
CA ALA A 104 6.41 2.30 7.31
C ALA A 104 7.15 3.57 7.74
N SER A 105 8.44 3.46 8.04
CA SER A 105 9.27 4.56 8.56
C SER A 105 10.18 5.22 7.52
N GLY A 106 10.46 4.56 6.40
CA GLY A 106 11.45 4.96 5.42
C GLY A 106 10.90 5.49 4.10
N PHE A 107 11.80 5.58 3.12
CA PHE A 107 11.53 5.95 1.72
C PHE A 107 10.83 7.31 1.58
N GLY A 108 11.26 8.27 2.40
CA GLY A 108 10.66 9.60 2.46
C GLY A 108 10.80 10.38 1.15
N ALA A 109 11.92 10.25 0.44
CA ALA A 109 12.15 10.92 -0.82
C ALA A 109 11.21 10.40 -1.91
N LEU A 110 11.12 9.08 -2.07
CA LEU A 110 10.21 8.43 -3.02
C LEU A 110 8.75 8.80 -2.72
N ARG A 111 8.34 8.73 -1.45
CA ARG A 111 6.95 8.98 -1.05
C ARG A 111 6.52 10.43 -1.26
N SER A 112 7.43 11.38 -1.06
CA SER A 112 7.17 12.81 -1.22
C SER A 112 7.21 13.25 -2.69
N ALA A 113 8.21 12.78 -3.46
CA ALA A 113 8.36 13.16 -4.85
C ALA A 113 7.37 12.46 -5.78
N CYS A 114 6.94 11.24 -5.43
CA CYS A 114 6.05 10.42 -6.23
C CYS A 114 4.77 10.10 -5.43
N PRO A 115 3.83 11.05 -5.26
CA PRO A 115 2.55 10.78 -4.60
C PRO A 115 1.81 9.65 -5.32
N MET A 116 1.23 8.71 -4.55
CA MET A 116 0.50 7.60 -5.15
C MET A 116 -0.76 8.12 -5.86
N GLN A 117 -0.94 7.66 -7.08
CA GLN A 117 -2.17 7.73 -7.84
C GLN A 117 -2.26 6.49 -8.74
N LEU A 118 -3.44 6.11 -9.16
CA LEU A 118 -3.69 4.90 -9.93
C LEU A 118 -4.41 5.17 -11.27
N ALA A 119 -4.42 6.44 -11.70
CA ALA A 119 -5.20 6.88 -12.86
C ALA A 119 -4.38 6.94 -14.16
N HIS A 120 -3.11 7.25 -14.08
CA HIS A 120 -2.25 7.53 -15.24
C HIS A 120 -0.77 7.29 -14.90
N ILE A 121 0.05 7.33 -15.94
CA ILE A 121 1.51 7.28 -15.83
C ILE A 121 2.05 8.65 -16.24
N TYR A 122 2.88 9.26 -15.41
CA TYR A 122 3.62 10.48 -15.75
C TYR A 122 4.81 10.15 -16.65
N GLN A 123 5.02 10.95 -17.68
CA GLN A 123 6.15 10.82 -18.58
C GLN A 123 7.19 11.92 -18.33
N GLY A 124 8.47 11.55 -18.43
CA GLY A 124 9.58 12.50 -18.28
C GLY A 124 9.84 12.93 -16.84
N PHE A 125 9.40 12.15 -15.84
CA PHE A 125 9.79 12.41 -14.46
C PHE A 125 11.27 12.08 -14.26
N GLU A 126 12.04 13.05 -13.76
CA GLU A 126 13.46 12.88 -13.45
C GLU A 126 13.64 12.69 -11.93
N PRO A 127 13.93 11.46 -11.47
CA PRO A 127 14.11 11.18 -10.05
C PRO A 127 15.39 11.84 -9.52
N SER A 128 15.29 12.49 -8.37
CA SER A 128 16.45 13.01 -7.66
C SER A 128 17.34 11.86 -7.14
N GLU A 129 18.60 12.17 -6.81
CA GLU A 129 19.51 11.17 -6.21
C GLU A 129 18.95 10.57 -4.90
N ALA A 130 18.20 11.33 -4.12
CA ALA A 130 17.52 10.83 -2.93
C ALA A 130 16.41 9.80 -3.27
N VAL A 131 15.65 10.01 -4.34
CA VAL A 131 14.67 9.02 -4.85
C VAL A 131 15.38 7.77 -5.36
N LEU A 132 16.48 7.95 -6.12
CA LEU A 132 17.27 6.83 -6.61
C LEU A 132 17.89 6.01 -5.46
N ALA A 133 18.31 6.66 -4.38
CA ALA A 133 18.80 5.98 -3.19
C ALA A 133 17.70 5.14 -2.51
N ASP A 134 16.47 5.67 -2.39
CA ASP A 134 15.34 4.92 -1.89
C ASP A 134 15.04 3.68 -2.76
N LEU A 135 15.07 3.83 -4.10
CA LEU A 135 14.86 2.71 -5.03
C LEU A 135 15.92 1.62 -4.87
N ARG A 136 17.20 1.98 -4.86
CA ARG A 136 18.31 1.03 -4.62
C ARG A 136 18.16 0.30 -3.28
N ARG A 137 17.70 1.01 -2.24
CA ARG A 137 17.46 0.37 -0.95
C ARG A 137 16.31 -0.63 -1.02
N ILE A 138 15.22 -0.31 -1.69
CA ILE A 138 14.09 -1.23 -1.89
C ILE A 138 14.54 -2.47 -2.67
N GLU A 139 15.30 -2.31 -3.75
CA GLU A 139 15.86 -3.43 -4.52
C GLU A 139 16.76 -4.33 -3.65
N THR A 140 17.60 -3.75 -2.80
CA THR A 140 18.41 -4.49 -1.83
C THR A 140 17.57 -5.33 -0.88
N LEU A 141 16.48 -4.75 -0.35
CA LEU A 141 15.56 -5.47 0.53
C LEU A 141 14.83 -6.61 -0.18
N PHE A 142 14.43 -6.39 -1.43
CA PHE A 142 13.75 -7.40 -2.24
C PHE A 142 14.69 -8.56 -2.58
N ALA A 143 15.93 -8.27 -2.99
CA ALA A 143 16.95 -9.30 -3.22
C ALA A 143 17.21 -10.12 -1.96
N HIS A 144 17.27 -9.47 -0.79
CA HIS A 144 17.38 -10.18 0.49
C HIS A 144 16.15 -11.06 0.77
N ALA A 145 14.94 -10.54 0.59
CA ALA A 145 13.71 -11.32 0.78
C ALA A 145 13.65 -12.54 -0.14
N ARG A 146 14.02 -12.37 -1.43
CA ARG A 146 14.12 -13.46 -2.41
C ARG A 146 15.15 -14.52 -2.00
N THR A 147 16.30 -14.10 -1.51
CA THR A 147 17.33 -15.02 -0.99
C THR A 147 16.81 -15.83 0.20
N VAL A 148 16.11 -15.19 1.14
CA VAL A 148 15.57 -15.86 2.35
C VAL A 148 14.40 -16.76 2.00
N SER A 149 13.54 -16.37 1.07
CA SER A 149 12.37 -17.17 0.67
C SER A 149 12.71 -18.29 -0.32
N GLY A 150 13.78 -18.15 -1.09
CA GLY A 150 14.09 -19.04 -2.23
C GLY A 150 13.15 -18.83 -3.43
N CYS A 151 12.29 -17.80 -3.42
CA CYS A 151 11.31 -17.52 -4.46
C CYS A 151 11.88 -16.48 -5.44
N ALA A 152 12.14 -16.85 -6.69
CA ALA A 152 12.67 -15.93 -7.70
C ALA A 152 11.60 -15.00 -8.27
N GLU A 153 10.34 -15.41 -8.34
CA GLU A 153 9.25 -14.72 -9.01
C GLU A 153 7.98 -14.62 -8.15
N GLY A 154 7.00 -13.87 -8.60
CA GLY A 154 5.72 -13.73 -7.92
C GLY A 154 5.82 -12.88 -6.64
N TRP A 155 5.07 -13.24 -5.61
CA TRP A 155 5.08 -12.59 -4.31
C TRP A 155 6.41 -12.79 -3.59
N LEU A 156 6.77 -11.85 -2.71
CA LEU A 156 8.11 -11.79 -2.07
C LEU A 156 8.49 -13.08 -1.31
N PHE A 157 7.50 -13.77 -0.77
CA PHE A 157 7.69 -14.99 0.02
C PHE A 157 6.92 -16.20 -0.57
N GLY A 158 6.68 -16.20 -1.89
CA GLY A 158 5.96 -17.26 -2.59
C GLY A 158 4.44 -17.08 -2.54
N SER A 159 3.86 -16.96 -1.36
CA SER A 159 2.45 -16.59 -1.16
C SER A 159 2.32 -15.12 -0.82
N TYR A 160 1.15 -14.55 -1.14
CA TYR A 160 0.84 -13.17 -0.77
C TYR A 160 0.89 -12.99 0.75
N SER A 161 1.53 -11.94 1.20
CA SER A 161 1.70 -11.63 2.61
C SER A 161 1.45 -10.15 2.92
N ILE A 162 1.44 -9.78 4.19
CA ILE A 162 1.38 -8.37 4.63
C ILE A 162 2.51 -7.54 3.99
N ALA A 163 3.69 -8.13 3.74
CA ALA A 163 4.77 -7.43 3.05
C ALA A 163 4.34 -6.95 1.65
N ASP A 164 3.66 -7.80 0.88
CA ASP A 164 3.17 -7.44 -0.45
C ASP A 164 2.09 -6.35 -0.38
N ALA A 165 1.21 -6.39 0.63
CA ALA A 165 0.25 -5.30 0.86
C ALA A 165 0.93 -3.96 1.14
N PHE A 166 2.04 -3.97 1.89
CA PHE A 166 2.79 -2.76 2.20
C PHE A 166 3.56 -2.20 0.99
N TYR A 167 4.03 -3.06 0.11
CA TYR A 167 4.76 -2.64 -1.09
C TYR A 167 3.87 -2.40 -2.32
N ALA A 168 2.58 -2.72 -2.30
CA ALA A 168 1.67 -2.44 -3.41
C ALA A 168 1.63 -0.95 -3.80
N PRO A 169 1.55 0.03 -2.88
CA PRO A 169 1.66 1.45 -3.25
C PRO A 169 3.05 1.86 -3.74
N VAL A 170 4.10 1.12 -3.39
CA VAL A 170 5.46 1.36 -3.91
C VAL A 170 5.53 0.94 -5.37
N ALA A 171 4.99 -0.23 -5.72
CA ALA A 171 4.85 -0.69 -7.09
C ALA A 171 4.04 0.31 -7.95
N ALA A 172 2.94 0.84 -7.39
CA ALA A 172 2.14 1.87 -8.06
C ALA A 172 2.95 3.15 -8.34
N ARG A 173 3.83 3.58 -7.44
CA ARG A 173 4.71 4.73 -7.65
C ARG A 173 5.77 4.45 -8.72
N MET A 174 6.39 3.27 -8.69
CA MET A 174 7.39 2.89 -9.67
C MET A 174 6.84 2.93 -11.09
N VAL A 175 5.65 2.38 -11.31
CA VAL A 175 5.00 2.40 -12.61
C VAL A 175 4.40 3.78 -12.93
N GLY A 176 3.72 4.41 -11.96
CA GLY A 176 3.06 5.69 -12.14
C GLY A 176 3.99 6.85 -12.49
N PHE A 177 5.28 6.74 -12.20
CA PHE A 177 6.32 7.73 -12.52
C PHE A 177 7.40 7.19 -13.46
N ASP A 178 7.18 6.02 -14.05
CA ASP A 178 8.14 5.33 -14.94
C ASP A 178 9.57 5.33 -14.37
N LEU A 179 9.69 4.95 -13.09
CA LEU A 179 10.97 5.03 -12.37
C LEU A 179 11.97 3.98 -12.89
N PRO A 180 13.28 4.32 -12.91
CA PRO A 180 14.34 3.42 -13.37
C PRO A 180 14.59 2.33 -12.31
N VAL A 181 13.96 1.18 -12.48
CA VAL A 181 14.10 0.01 -11.61
C VAL A 181 14.53 -1.22 -12.42
N SER A 182 15.05 -2.24 -11.74
CA SER A 182 15.49 -3.50 -12.36
C SER A 182 14.33 -4.27 -12.99
N ASP A 183 14.65 -5.22 -13.87
CA ASP A 183 13.65 -6.08 -14.51
C ASP A 183 12.92 -6.96 -13.49
N GLU A 184 13.61 -7.40 -12.44
CA GLU A 184 13.01 -8.14 -11.31
C GLU A 184 11.96 -7.28 -10.60
N MET A 185 12.27 -6.01 -10.34
CA MET A 185 11.33 -5.09 -9.72
C MET A 185 10.15 -4.80 -10.66
N ARG A 186 10.39 -4.65 -11.97
CA ARG A 186 9.32 -4.50 -12.96
C ARG A 186 8.41 -5.72 -12.99
N ALA A 187 8.98 -6.94 -12.88
CA ALA A 187 8.20 -8.17 -12.80
C ALA A 187 7.32 -8.20 -11.55
N TYR A 188 7.85 -7.80 -10.39
CA TYR A 188 7.05 -7.67 -9.16
C TYR A 188 5.93 -6.62 -9.31
N CYS A 189 6.22 -5.47 -9.91
CA CYS A 189 5.21 -4.45 -10.19
C CYS A 189 4.08 -5.00 -11.07
N ARG A 190 4.40 -5.77 -12.12
CA ARG A 190 3.38 -6.40 -12.97
C ARG A 190 2.48 -7.34 -12.17
N VAL A 191 3.06 -8.25 -11.38
CA VAL A 191 2.30 -9.17 -10.53
C VAL A 191 1.37 -8.41 -9.58
N THR A 192 1.92 -7.40 -8.89
CA THR A 192 1.18 -6.61 -7.90
C THR A 192 0.02 -5.83 -8.53
N LEU A 193 0.29 -5.11 -9.62
CA LEU A 193 -0.68 -4.20 -10.23
C LEU A 193 -1.70 -4.92 -11.12
N SER A 194 -1.42 -6.15 -11.57
CA SER A 194 -2.38 -6.99 -12.26
C SER A 194 -3.27 -7.80 -11.33
N ASP A 195 -3.01 -7.78 -10.02
CA ASP A 195 -3.80 -8.53 -9.04
C ASP A 195 -5.28 -8.11 -9.07
N PRO A 196 -6.22 -9.07 -9.20
CA PRO A 196 -7.65 -8.76 -9.30
C PRO A 196 -8.19 -8.01 -8.10
N VAL A 197 -7.63 -8.21 -6.90
CA VAL A 197 -8.05 -7.48 -5.69
C VAL A 197 -7.64 -6.01 -5.81
N LEU A 198 -6.39 -5.73 -6.18
CA LEU A 198 -5.94 -4.35 -6.36
C LEU A 198 -6.73 -3.64 -7.46
N ARG A 199 -7.09 -4.34 -8.54
CA ARG A 199 -7.93 -3.79 -9.61
C ARG A 199 -9.32 -3.37 -9.09
N ARG A 200 -9.96 -4.14 -8.22
CA ARG A 200 -11.23 -3.72 -7.59
C ARG A 200 -11.11 -2.41 -6.79
N TRP A 201 -9.95 -2.16 -6.18
CA TRP A 201 -9.69 -0.88 -5.56
C TRP A 201 -9.57 0.23 -6.60
N GLN A 202 -8.85 -0.01 -7.70
CA GLN A 202 -8.65 0.93 -8.78
C GLN A 202 -9.95 1.31 -9.49
N ASP A 203 -10.85 0.35 -9.73
CA ASP A 203 -12.16 0.57 -10.36
C ASP A 203 -13.03 1.58 -9.59
N ARG A 204 -12.76 1.76 -8.30
CA ARG A 204 -13.48 2.67 -7.40
C ARG A 204 -12.71 3.95 -7.06
N MET A 205 -11.60 4.21 -7.71
CA MET A 205 -10.74 5.35 -7.36
C MET A 205 -11.38 6.72 -7.62
N ASP A 206 -12.36 6.80 -8.50
CA ASP A 206 -13.05 8.03 -8.87
C ASP A 206 -14.36 8.25 -8.09
N GLU A 207 -14.58 7.54 -6.99
CA GLU A 207 -15.73 7.76 -6.07
C GLU A 207 -15.73 9.19 -5.49
N VAL A 208 -14.54 9.76 -5.29
CA VAL A 208 -14.37 11.14 -4.84
C VAL A 208 -13.69 11.95 -5.92
N LYS A 209 -14.25 13.13 -6.18
CA LYS A 209 -13.70 14.09 -7.15
C LYS A 209 -13.47 15.44 -6.47
N TYR A 210 -12.29 15.97 -6.65
CA TYR A 210 -11.94 17.32 -6.19
C TYR A 210 -11.88 18.27 -7.37
N SER A 211 -12.25 19.53 -7.13
CA SER A 211 -12.17 20.60 -8.14
C SER A 211 -10.72 20.91 -8.53
N THR A 212 -9.79 20.68 -7.62
CA THR A 212 -8.34 20.87 -7.85
C THR A 212 -7.63 19.58 -7.47
N ASP A 213 -6.67 19.16 -8.29
CA ASP A 213 -5.83 17.98 -7.99
C ASP A 213 -5.07 18.23 -6.67
N PRO A 214 -5.22 17.37 -5.66
CA PRO A 214 -4.50 17.52 -4.39
C PRO A 214 -2.97 17.41 -4.53
N TYR A 215 -2.50 16.78 -5.58
CA TYR A 215 -1.07 16.61 -5.90
C TYR A 215 -0.79 17.05 -7.33
N PRO A 216 -0.81 18.35 -7.62
CA PRO A 216 -0.61 18.85 -8.98
C PRO A 216 0.84 18.57 -9.42
N ILE A 217 0.98 17.84 -10.51
CA ILE A 217 2.27 17.58 -11.16
C ILE A 217 2.13 17.98 -12.64
N ASP A 218 2.98 18.90 -13.05
CA ASP A 218 3.00 19.44 -14.42
C ASP A 218 3.90 18.59 -15.34
N LEU A 219 3.44 17.37 -15.63
CA LEU A 219 4.08 16.45 -16.55
C LEU A 219 3.04 15.83 -17.50
N PRO A 220 3.45 15.46 -18.72
CA PRO A 220 2.61 14.69 -19.63
C PRO A 220 2.12 13.40 -18.98
N ARG A 221 0.88 13.01 -19.30
CA ARG A 221 0.21 11.84 -18.72
C ARG A 221 -0.29 10.92 -19.81
N ILE A 222 -0.07 9.64 -19.63
CA ILE A 222 -0.71 8.60 -20.46
C ILE A 222 -1.64 7.76 -19.59
N PRO A 223 -2.71 7.16 -20.17
CA PRO A 223 -3.58 6.29 -19.43
C PRO A 223 -2.80 5.18 -18.73
N TRP A 224 -3.27 4.77 -17.56
CA TRP A 224 -2.72 3.62 -16.85
C TRP A 224 -2.88 2.37 -17.69
N GLN A 225 -1.78 1.84 -18.21
CA GLN A 225 -1.75 0.61 -18.98
C GLN A 225 -0.98 -0.44 -18.17
N LEU A 226 -1.69 -1.49 -17.81
CA LEU A 226 -1.08 -2.71 -17.29
C LEU A 226 -1.07 -3.71 -18.46
N SER A 227 0.03 -3.70 -19.19
CA SER A 227 0.33 -4.74 -20.17
C SER A 227 0.82 -6.02 -19.50
#